data_cbc4c67bb18a49c383d27dee1b29b5c2
#
_entry.id   cbc4c67bb18a49c383d27dee1b29b5c2
#
_cell.length_a   1.000
_cell.length_b   1.000
_cell.length_c   1.000
_cell.angle_alpha   90.00
_cell.angle_beta   90.00
_cell.angle_gamma   90.00
#
_symmetry.space_group_name_H-M   'P 1'
#
loop_
_entity.id
_entity.type
_entity.pdbx_description
1 polymer ?
#
loop_
_entity_poly.entity_id
_entity_poly.type
_entity_poly.pdbx_seq_one_letter_code
_entity_poly.pdbx_strand_id
1 'polypeptide(L)'
;GVVITSNSCPSREEGEDFTAGGIGYMLRRIVAEKAHSAREAVELAGELIEKYGYRSSGRTYSIADKNEAWLLAVIKGRHWLAQRVPDQAVAVIPNFYTIGQIRLDDPENFLGSPDLIEYARKNGWYDEKRDGPFDFKKVFNRPTKREPVFDGNTLRMWRGLSLLSGQKWEITGDFPFSFEPASQITVEKLMSVLRDHYEGTEYDATDGYKLG
;
A
#
# COMPACT_ATOMS: atom_id res chain seq x y z
N GLY A 1 15.81 9.40 -12.92
CA GLY A 1 14.36 9.53 -13.05
C GLY A 1 13.62 8.77 -11.97
N VAL A 2 12.38 9.13 -11.79
CA VAL A 2 11.49 8.52 -10.80
C VAL A 2 10.47 7.63 -11.51
N VAL A 3 10.23 6.43 -10.97
CA VAL A 3 9.14 5.55 -11.39
C VAL A 3 8.02 5.67 -10.37
N ILE A 4 6.79 5.83 -10.86
CA ILE A 4 5.60 5.88 -10.02
C ILE A 4 4.48 5.03 -10.60
N THR A 5 4.03 4.05 -9.84
CA THR A 5 2.88 3.20 -10.16
C THR A 5 1.84 3.30 -9.03
N SER A 6 0.68 2.67 -9.18
CA SER A 6 -0.31 2.73 -8.11
C SER A 6 -1.37 1.65 -8.17
N ASN A 7 -1.82 1.22 -6.99
CA ASN A 7 -2.92 0.30 -6.78
C ASN A 7 -4.09 1.03 -6.08
N SER A 8 -5.32 0.74 -6.47
CA SER A 8 -6.48 1.18 -5.70
C SER A 8 -6.50 0.47 -4.36
N CYS A 9 -6.60 1.23 -3.28
CA CYS A 9 -6.69 0.71 -1.91
C CYS A 9 -7.84 1.46 -1.22
N PRO A 10 -9.06 0.94 -1.28
CA PRO A 10 -10.21 1.61 -0.71
C PRO A 10 -10.03 1.82 0.79
N SER A 11 -10.04 3.08 1.22
CA SER A 11 -10.03 3.45 2.62
C SER A 11 -11.42 3.31 3.25
N ARG A 12 -11.47 3.29 4.56
CA ARG A 12 -12.72 3.08 5.30
C ARG A 12 -13.64 4.28 5.34
N GLU A 13 -13.16 5.45 4.93
CA GLU A 13 -13.98 6.67 4.95
C GLU A 13 -15.24 6.47 4.12
N GLU A 14 -16.36 6.74 4.76
CA GLU A 14 -17.67 6.92 4.14
C GLU A 14 -17.95 8.42 4.05
N GLY A 15 -18.61 8.87 3.03
CA GLY A 15 -18.99 10.26 2.91
C GLY A 15 -18.82 10.84 1.51
N GLU A 16 -19.16 12.11 1.37
CA GLU A 16 -19.20 12.81 0.10
C GLU A 16 -17.85 12.81 -0.61
N ASP A 17 -17.88 12.59 -1.90
CA ASP A 17 -16.72 12.83 -2.75
C ASP A 17 -16.38 14.32 -2.72
N PHE A 18 -15.10 14.65 -2.71
CA PHE A 18 -14.62 16.00 -2.93
C PHE A 18 -14.93 16.40 -4.39
N THR A 19 -16.18 16.72 -4.67
CA THR A 19 -16.66 17.01 -6.04
C THR A 19 -16.24 18.36 -6.54
N ALA A 20 -15.95 19.29 -5.62
CA ALA A 20 -15.56 20.68 -5.94
C ALA A 20 -14.04 20.87 -6.02
N GLY A 21 -13.32 19.92 -6.55
CA GLY A 21 -11.86 19.95 -6.62
C GLY A 21 -11.26 18.58 -6.40
N GLY A 22 -10.05 18.55 -5.88
CA GLY A 22 -9.34 17.32 -5.59
C GLY A 22 -8.43 16.87 -6.72
N ILE A 23 -7.33 16.21 -6.32
CA ILE A 23 -6.38 15.61 -7.22
C ILE A 23 -6.66 14.11 -7.34
N GLY A 24 -6.67 13.59 -8.53
CA GLY A 24 -6.86 12.18 -8.80
C GLY A 24 -5.68 11.60 -9.58
N TYR A 25 -5.94 11.04 -10.74
CA TYR A 25 -4.90 10.45 -11.60
C TYR A 25 -3.80 11.43 -12.02
N MET A 26 -4.07 12.71 -12.03
CA MET A 26 -3.08 13.74 -12.34
C MET A 26 -1.95 13.82 -11.31
N LEU A 27 -2.17 13.39 -10.06
CA LEU A 27 -1.13 13.32 -9.04
C LEU A 27 0.11 12.59 -9.55
N ARG A 28 -0.09 11.37 -10.04
CA ARG A 28 1.00 10.52 -10.56
C ARG A 28 1.77 11.20 -11.70
N ARG A 29 1.06 11.82 -12.61
CA ARG A 29 1.68 12.52 -13.75
C ARG A 29 2.49 13.72 -13.30
N ILE A 30 1.92 14.60 -12.48
CA ILE A 30 2.59 15.81 -11.99
C ILE A 30 3.86 15.44 -11.22
N VAL A 31 3.77 14.44 -10.36
CA VAL A 31 4.92 13.97 -9.56
C VAL A 31 6.01 13.40 -10.46
N ALA A 32 5.66 12.53 -11.42
CA ALA A 32 6.62 11.95 -12.36
C ALA A 32 7.32 12.99 -13.26
N GLU A 33 6.63 14.08 -13.61
CA GLU A 33 7.18 15.17 -14.44
C GLU A 33 8.09 16.12 -13.66
N LYS A 34 7.92 16.24 -12.34
CA LYS A 34 8.57 17.28 -11.53
C LYS A 34 9.64 16.77 -10.58
N ALA A 35 9.48 15.58 -10.03
CA ALA A 35 10.39 15.06 -9.01
C ALA A 35 11.68 14.47 -9.62
N HIS A 36 12.79 14.70 -8.94
CA HIS A 36 14.12 14.22 -9.35
C HIS A 36 14.59 13.01 -8.52
N SER A 37 13.98 12.76 -7.35
CA SER A 37 14.22 11.60 -6.49
C SER A 37 12.92 11.00 -5.97
N ALA A 38 12.98 9.77 -5.47
CA ALA A 38 11.82 9.11 -4.89
C ALA A 38 11.30 9.86 -3.66
N ARG A 39 12.19 10.35 -2.80
CA ARG A 39 11.82 11.15 -1.63
C ARG A 39 11.14 12.47 -2.02
N GLU A 40 11.72 13.23 -2.94
CA GLU A 40 11.10 14.45 -3.46
C GLU A 40 9.72 14.17 -4.06
N ALA A 41 9.55 13.02 -4.73
CA ALA A 41 8.27 12.60 -5.27
C ALA A 41 7.22 12.34 -4.18
N VAL A 42 7.62 11.73 -3.06
CA VAL A 42 6.74 11.52 -1.90
C VAL A 42 6.34 12.84 -1.27
N GLU A 43 7.29 13.75 -1.03
CA GLU A 43 7.07 15.06 -0.44
C GLU A 43 6.12 15.91 -1.32
N LEU A 44 6.40 16.00 -2.62
CA LEU A 44 5.54 16.69 -3.58
C LEU A 44 4.13 16.09 -3.66
N ALA A 45 4.03 14.76 -3.64
CA ALA A 45 2.72 14.09 -3.62
C ALA A 45 1.93 14.45 -2.37
N GLY A 46 2.58 14.44 -1.19
CA GLY A 46 1.99 14.84 0.07
C GLY A 46 1.46 16.27 0.05
N GLU A 47 2.28 17.24 -0.38
CA GLU A 47 1.89 18.64 -0.52
C GLU A 47 0.66 18.82 -1.42
N LEU A 48 0.64 18.12 -2.56
CA LEU A 48 -0.48 18.18 -3.50
C LEU A 48 -1.76 17.57 -2.91
N ILE A 49 -1.65 16.48 -2.16
CA ILE A 49 -2.77 15.85 -1.47
C ILE A 49 -3.33 16.77 -0.38
N GLU A 50 -2.48 17.35 0.46
CA GLU A 50 -2.88 18.28 1.52
C GLU A 50 -3.52 19.54 0.94
N LYS A 51 -3.00 20.06 -0.15
CA LYS A 51 -3.50 21.27 -0.80
C LYS A 51 -4.84 21.07 -1.49
N TYR A 52 -4.98 20.03 -2.28
CA TYR A 52 -6.14 19.85 -3.16
C TYR A 52 -7.14 18.79 -2.65
N GLY A 53 -6.74 17.91 -1.77
CA GLY A 53 -7.49 16.73 -1.38
C GLY A 53 -7.44 15.62 -2.43
N TYR A 54 -7.46 14.37 -2.00
CA TYR A 54 -7.46 13.20 -2.88
C TYR A 54 -8.90 12.77 -3.20
N ARG A 55 -9.27 12.79 -4.48
CA ARG A 55 -10.65 12.63 -4.94
C ARG A 55 -11.18 11.20 -4.98
N SER A 56 -10.34 10.18 -4.83
CA SER A 56 -10.74 8.78 -4.92
C SER A 56 -10.90 8.13 -3.55
N SER A 57 -11.39 6.89 -3.52
CA SER A 57 -11.60 6.13 -2.29
C SER A 57 -10.33 5.73 -1.53
N GLY A 58 -9.18 6.05 -2.07
CA GLY A 58 -7.87 5.72 -1.52
C GLY A 58 -6.99 4.92 -2.50
N ARG A 59 -5.68 4.98 -2.27
CA ARG A 59 -4.68 4.40 -3.17
C ARG A 59 -3.34 4.21 -2.48
N THR A 60 -2.56 3.23 -2.91
CA THR A 60 -1.13 3.16 -2.62
C THR A 60 -0.35 3.47 -3.90
N TYR A 61 0.58 4.42 -3.82
CA TYR A 61 1.57 4.71 -4.85
C TYR A 61 2.88 4.03 -4.50
N SER A 62 3.44 3.28 -5.44
CA SER A 62 4.81 2.76 -5.36
C SER A 62 5.69 3.74 -6.12
N ILE A 63 6.61 4.36 -5.40
CA ILE A 63 7.49 5.42 -5.89
C ILE A 63 8.93 4.95 -5.70
N ALA A 64 9.73 4.98 -6.75
CA ALA A 64 11.11 4.52 -6.67
C ALA A 64 12.03 5.31 -7.61
N ASP A 65 13.28 5.41 -7.22
CA ASP A 65 14.40 5.79 -8.07
C ASP A 65 15.51 4.72 -8.00
N LYS A 66 16.71 5.03 -8.44
CA LYS A 66 17.85 4.09 -8.40
C LYS A 66 18.40 3.80 -7.00
N ASN A 67 18.02 4.59 -5.99
CA ASN A 67 18.59 4.54 -4.65
C ASN A 67 17.59 4.04 -3.60
N GLU A 68 16.31 4.32 -3.78
CA GLU A 68 15.30 4.02 -2.75
C GLU A 68 13.90 3.80 -3.35
N ALA A 69 13.06 3.16 -2.55
CA ALA A 69 11.65 2.95 -2.87
C ALA A 69 10.76 3.30 -1.67
N TRP A 70 9.60 3.87 -1.97
CA TRP A 70 8.59 4.28 -1.01
C TRP A 70 7.21 3.77 -1.39
N LEU A 71 6.42 3.42 -0.38
CA LEU A 71 4.99 3.21 -0.53
C LEU A 71 4.26 4.38 0.11
N LEU A 72 3.55 5.16 -0.70
CA LEU A 72 2.72 6.27 -0.26
C LEU A 72 1.26 5.84 -0.31
N ALA A 73 0.67 5.67 0.87
CA ALA A 73 -0.75 5.40 1.06
C ALA A 73 -1.51 6.73 1.21
N VAL A 74 -2.46 6.97 0.34
CA VAL A 74 -3.37 8.10 0.45
C VAL A 74 -4.77 7.59 0.75
N ILE A 75 -5.39 8.15 1.76
CA ILE A 75 -6.79 7.92 2.09
C ILE A 75 -7.67 8.97 1.40
N LYS A 76 -8.96 8.80 1.45
CA LYS A 76 -9.89 9.80 0.91
C LYS A 76 -9.68 11.13 1.65
N GLY A 77 -9.62 12.24 0.93
CA GLY A 77 -9.43 13.55 1.53
C GLY A 77 -7.99 14.04 1.52
N ARG A 78 -7.48 14.53 2.63
CA ARG A 78 -6.20 15.25 2.69
C ARG A 78 -5.10 14.52 3.44
N HIS A 79 -5.37 13.32 3.93
CA HIS A 79 -4.41 12.59 4.74
C HIS A 79 -3.68 11.52 3.93
N TRP A 80 -2.42 11.35 4.23
CA TRP A 80 -1.53 10.40 3.59
C TRP A 80 -0.45 9.93 4.54
N LEU A 81 0.18 8.83 4.21
CA LEU A 81 1.32 8.25 4.90
C LEU A 81 2.24 7.58 3.90
N ALA A 82 3.53 7.77 4.02
CA ALA A 82 4.53 7.04 3.24
C ALA A 82 5.51 6.32 4.15
N GLN A 83 5.91 5.12 3.74
CA GLN A 83 6.96 4.35 4.38
C GLN A 83 7.99 3.94 3.34
N ARG A 84 9.26 4.14 3.69
CA ARG A 84 10.40 3.68 2.89
C ARG A 84 10.49 2.17 2.93
N VAL A 85 10.71 1.54 1.79
CA VAL A 85 11.02 0.11 1.72
C VAL A 85 12.49 -0.07 2.08
N PRO A 86 12.85 -0.93 3.04
CA PRO A 86 14.25 -1.19 3.37
C PRO A 86 15.05 -1.70 2.17
N ASP A 87 16.33 -1.33 2.08
CA ASP A 87 17.18 -1.56 0.90
C ASP A 87 17.33 -3.04 0.52
N GLN A 88 17.25 -3.95 1.49
CA GLN A 88 17.36 -5.39 1.27
C GLN A 88 16.00 -6.10 1.24
N ALA A 89 14.92 -5.34 1.15
CA ALA A 89 13.57 -5.88 1.24
C ALA A 89 12.76 -5.74 -0.05
N VAL A 90 11.73 -6.57 -0.15
CA VAL A 90 10.69 -6.51 -1.17
C VAL A 90 9.35 -6.20 -0.51
N ALA A 91 8.53 -5.42 -1.17
CA ALA A 91 7.14 -5.19 -0.79
C ALA A 91 6.20 -5.72 -1.88
N VAL A 92 5.15 -6.42 -1.46
CA VAL A 92 4.05 -6.87 -2.32
C VAL A 92 2.81 -6.07 -1.96
N ILE A 93 2.15 -5.46 -2.96
CA ILE A 93 1.05 -4.55 -2.72
C ILE A 93 -0.19 -4.98 -3.50
N PRO A 94 -1.19 -5.55 -2.82
CA PRO A 94 -2.51 -5.82 -3.40
C PRO A 94 -3.39 -4.56 -3.39
N ASN A 95 -4.71 -4.71 -3.38
CA ASN A 95 -5.63 -3.57 -3.29
C ASN A 95 -6.12 -3.32 -1.86
N PHE A 96 -5.21 -3.32 -0.90
CA PHE A 96 -5.37 -2.83 0.47
C PHE A 96 -4.06 -2.21 0.97
N TYR A 97 -4.15 -1.41 2.04
CA TYR A 97 -2.95 -0.82 2.65
C TYR A 97 -2.15 -1.86 3.41
N THR A 98 -0.82 -1.83 3.22
CA THR A 98 0.12 -2.76 3.85
C THR A 98 0.98 -2.12 4.93
N ILE A 99 1.03 -0.77 5.00
CA ILE A 99 1.76 -0.06 6.05
C ILE A 99 1.10 -0.36 7.40
N GLY A 100 1.87 -0.86 8.35
CA GLY A 100 1.42 -1.22 9.69
C GLY A 100 1.68 -0.13 10.72
N GLN A 101 2.46 -0.48 11.77
CA GLN A 101 2.87 0.48 12.79
C GLN A 101 3.77 1.58 12.20
N ILE A 102 3.54 2.80 12.65
CA ILE A 102 4.22 3.98 12.10
C ILE A 102 5.04 4.71 13.16
N ARG A 103 6.09 5.40 12.71
CA ARG A 103 6.96 6.26 13.53
C ARG A 103 7.18 7.58 12.79
N LEU A 104 6.29 8.54 13.02
CA LEU A 104 6.41 9.86 12.38
C LEU A 104 7.56 10.71 12.96
N ASP A 105 8.19 10.25 14.03
CA ASP A 105 9.44 10.77 14.59
C ASP A 105 10.71 10.25 13.87
N ASP A 106 10.56 9.35 12.92
CA ASP A 106 11.61 8.79 12.06
C ASP A 106 11.42 9.26 10.60
N PRO A 107 11.79 10.51 10.26
CA PRO A 107 11.55 11.07 8.94
C PRO A 107 12.42 10.44 7.83
N GLU A 108 13.42 9.63 8.17
CA GLU A 108 14.18 8.85 7.18
C GLU A 108 13.34 7.71 6.59
N ASN A 109 12.42 7.16 7.37
CA ASN A 109 11.64 6.01 6.97
C ASN A 109 10.13 6.28 6.88
N PHE A 110 9.64 7.36 7.48
CA PHE A 110 8.22 7.71 7.48
C PHE A 110 7.99 9.19 7.19
N LEU A 111 7.06 9.45 6.31
CA LEU A 111 6.55 10.78 5.99
C LEU A 111 5.02 10.72 5.98
N GLY A 112 4.33 11.76 6.42
CA GLY A 112 2.88 11.74 6.41
C GLY A 112 2.25 13.01 6.95
N SER A 113 0.94 13.10 6.83
CA SER A 113 0.17 14.20 7.36
C SER A 113 0.33 14.28 8.88
N PRO A 114 0.66 15.44 9.44
CA PRO A 114 0.99 15.58 10.86
C PRO A 114 -0.21 15.28 11.78
N ASP A 115 -1.42 15.45 11.30
CA ASP A 115 -2.65 15.25 12.04
C ASP A 115 -3.35 13.90 11.75
N LEU A 116 -2.69 12.98 11.03
CA LEU A 116 -3.25 11.68 10.61
C LEU A 116 -3.82 10.86 11.78
N ILE A 117 -3.07 10.74 12.88
CA ILE A 117 -3.50 9.98 14.06
C ILE A 117 -4.68 10.68 14.75
N GLU A 118 -4.63 12.00 14.86
CA GLU A 118 -5.70 12.78 15.44
C GLU A 118 -6.99 12.72 14.60
N TYR A 119 -6.83 12.72 13.28
CA TYR A 119 -7.94 12.49 12.36
C TYR A 119 -8.63 11.14 12.62
N ALA A 120 -7.86 10.08 12.80
CA ALA A 120 -8.41 8.77 13.14
C ALA A 120 -9.12 8.75 14.49
N ARG A 121 -8.57 9.44 15.51
CA ARG A 121 -9.20 9.59 16.83
C ARG A 121 -10.54 10.34 16.76
N LYS A 122 -10.58 11.46 16.08
CA LYS A 122 -11.80 12.27 15.90
C LYS A 122 -12.93 11.52 15.23
N ASN A 123 -12.61 10.61 14.34
CA ASN A 123 -13.58 9.75 13.67
C ASN A 123 -13.95 8.48 14.48
N GLY A 124 -13.39 8.28 15.67
CA GLY A 124 -13.64 7.11 16.51
C GLY A 124 -13.03 5.80 15.98
N TRP A 125 -12.15 5.89 15.02
CA TRP A 125 -11.51 4.70 14.39
C TRP A 125 -10.33 4.18 15.18
N TYR A 126 -9.73 5.03 16.00
CA TYR A 126 -8.57 4.68 16.81
C TYR A 126 -8.69 5.23 18.23
N ASP A 127 -8.35 4.40 19.21
CA ASP A 127 -8.17 4.76 20.60
C ASP A 127 -6.97 3.99 21.16
N GLU A 128 -5.96 4.70 21.64
CA GLU A 128 -4.69 4.10 22.09
C GLU A 128 -4.86 3.10 23.25
N LYS A 129 -5.83 3.35 24.16
CA LYS A 129 -6.09 2.47 25.29
C LYS A 129 -6.77 1.17 24.87
N ARG A 130 -7.60 1.23 23.80
CA ARG A 130 -8.31 0.07 23.26
C ARG A 130 -7.45 -0.71 22.29
N ASP A 131 -6.73 -0.02 21.41
CA ASP A 131 -6.14 -0.58 20.18
C ASP A 131 -4.61 -0.73 20.27
N GLY A 132 -3.97 -0.17 21.33
CA GLY A 132 -2.52 -0.16 21.47
C GLY A 132 -1.82 0.80 20.49
N PRO A 133 -0.59 0.49 20.05
CA PRO A 133 0.15 1.32 19.09
C PRO A 133 -0.61 1.52 17.78
N PHE A 134 -0.53 2.72 17.22
CA PHE A 134 -1.22 3.05 15.97
C PHE A 134 -0.72 2.17 14.81
N ASP A 135 -1.65 1.51 14.14
CA ASP A 135 -1.40 0.65 12.97
C ASP A 135 -2.26 1.15 11.80
N PHE A 136 -1.60 1.70 10.77
CA PHE A 136 -2.28 2.36 9.66
C PHE A 136 -3.21 1.40 8.90
N LYS A 137 -2.75 0.20 8.57
CA LYS A 137 -3.55 -0.78 7.82
C LYS A 137 -4.80 -1.23 8.59
N LYS A 138 -4.69 -1.37 9.91
CA LYS A 138 -5.84 -1.73 10.78
C LYS A 138 -6.85 -0.61 10.89
N VAL A 139 -6.35 0.62 10.93
CA VAL A 139 -7.21 1.82 11.06
C VAL A 139 -7.88 2.19 9.76
N PHE A 140 -7.18 2.17 8.63
CA PHE A 140 -7.67 2.77 7.39
C PHE A 140 -8.12 1.79 6.30
N ASN A 141 -7.76 0.51 6.36
CA ASN A 141 -8.34 -0.45 5.44
C ASN A 141 -9.86 -0.54 5.64
N ARG A 142 -10.58 -0.63 4.53
CA ARG A 142 -12.02 -0.89 4.59
C ARG A 142 -12.26 -2.24 5.24
N PRO A 143 -13.09 -2.31 6.29
CA PRO A 143 -13.46 -3.60 6.88
C PRO A 143 -14.07 -4.53 5.84
N THR A 144 -13.59 -5.75 5.79
CA THR A 144 -14.16 -6.82 4.96
C THR A 144 -14.88 -7.83 5.85
N LYS A 145 -16.01 -8.36 5.35
CA LYS A 145 -16.74 -9.46 5.98
C LYS A 145 -16.37 -10.82 5.37
N ARG A 146 -15.50 -10.82 4.35
CA ARG A 146 -15.09 -12.06 3.69
C ARG A 146 -13.98 -12.74 4.48
N GLU A 147 -14.02 -14.06 4.50
CA GLU A 147 -12.90 -14.84 4.98
C GLU A 147 -11.65 -14.54 4.13
N PRO A 148 -10.46 -14.46 4.74
CA PRO A 148 -9.23 -14.11 4.02
C PRO A 148 -8.98 -14.92 2.76
N VAL A 149 -9.23 -16.21 2.79
CA VAL A 149 -9.04 -17.15 1.67
C VAL A 149 -9.91 -16.84 0.45
N PHE A 150 -11.05 -16.18 0.64
CA PHE A 150 -11.96 -15.80 -0.45
C PHE A 150 -11.73 -14.37 -0.96
N ASP A 151 -10.74 -13.66 -0.41
CA ASP A 151 -10.34 -12.36 -0.89
C ASP A 151 -9.15 -12.49 -1.85
N GLY A 152 -9.39 -12.22 -3.12
CA GLY A 152 -8.35 -12.25 -4.14
C GLY A 152 -7.16 -11.31 -3.87
N ASN A 153 -7.33 -10.29 -3.03
CA ASN A 153 -6.21 -9.44 -2.57
C ASN A 153 -5.32 -10.20 -1.60
N THR A 154 -5.93 -10.88 -0.64
CA THR A 154 -5.23 -11.72 0.34
C THR A 154 -4.48 -12.85 -0.37
N LEU A 155 -5.11 -13.53 -1.32
CA LEU A 155 -4.46 -14.58 -2.12
C LEU A 155 -3.27 -14.06 -2.93
N ARG A 156 -3.40 -12.90 -3.58
CA ARG A 156 -2.28 -12.29 -4.33
C ARG A 156 -1.12 -11.91 -3.41
N MET A 157 -1.40 -11.37 -2.23
CA MET A 157 -0.39 -11.04 -1.24
C MET A 157 0.32 -12.29 -0.74
N TRP A 158 -0.44 -13.29 -0.30
CA TRP A 158 0.07 -14.60 0.15
C TRP A 158 0.95 -15.26 -0.91
N ARG A 159 0.49 -15.27 -2.16
CA ARG A 159 1.24 -15.92 -3.25
C ARG A 159 2.55 -15.17 -3.57
N GLY A 160 2.49 -13.84 -3.65
CA GLY A 160 3.67 -13.01 -3.87
C GLY A 160 4.72 -13.18 -2.77
N LEU A 161 4.29 -13.19 -1.51
CA LEU A 161 5.14 -13.48 -0.35
C LEU A 161 5.79 -14.87 -0.47
N SER A 162 5.00 -15.90 -0.72
CA SER A 162 5.48 -17.29 -0.79
C SER A 162 6.51 -17.48 -1.90
N LEU A 163 6.26 -16.91 -3.11
CA LEU A 163 7.14 -17.04 -4.27
C LEU A 163 8.46 -16.27 -4.12
N LEU A 164 8.45 -15.15 -3.41
CA LEU A 164 9.61 -14.27 -3.29
C LEU A 164 10.43 -14.54 -2.03
N SER A 165 9.81 -14.90 -0.91
CA SER A 165 10.53 -15.23 0.33
C SER A 165 11.04 -16.67 0.36
N GLY A 166 10.49 -17.56 -0.45
CA GLY A 166 10.75 -19.00 -0.37
C GLY A 166 10.24 -19.66 0.91
N GLN A 167 9.42 -18.95 1.69
CA GLN A 167 8.84 -19.43 2.93
C GLN A 167 7.36 -19.82 2.74
N LYS A 168 6.89 -20.73 3.59
CA LYS A 168 5.46 -21.03 3.64
C LYS A 168 4.76 -19.97 4.50
N TRP A 169 3.75 -19.35 3.96
CA TRP A 169 2.92 -18.35 4.63
C TRP A 169 1.51 -18.91 4.86
N GLU A 170 0.90 -18.52 5.97
CA GLU A 170 -0.52 -18.77 6.20
C GLU A 170 -1.37 -17.67 5.57
N ILE A 171 -2.56 -18.02 5.08
CA ILE A 171 -3.51 -17.07 4.50
C ILE A 171 -4.32 -16.41 5.62
N THR A 172 -3.70 -15.47 6.32
CA THR A 172 -4.28 -14.83 7.52
C THR A 172 -4.85 -13.45 7.26
N GLY A 173 -4.43 -12.80 6.16
CA GLY A 173 -4.72 -11.40 5.91
C GLY A 173 -3.87 -10.40 6.71
N ASP A 174 -3.05 -10.86 7.65
CA ASP A 174 -2.10 -10.01 8.40
C ASP A 174 -0.67 -10.29 7.93
N PHE A 175 -0.29 -9.62 6.86
CA PHE A 175 1.01 -9.76 6.23
C PHE A 175 1.96 -8.61 6.60
N PRO A 176 3.30 -8.82 6.54
CA PRO A 176 4.27 -7.77 6.78
C PRO A 176 4.24 -6.71 5.67
N PHE A 177 4.70 -5.50 6.00
CA PHE A 177 4.92 -4.41 5.04
C PHE A 177 5.94 -4.79 3.96
N SER A 178 7.04 -5.41 4.38
CA SER A 178 8.14 -5.85 3.53
C SER A 178 8.83 -7.07 4.14
N PHE A 179 9.64 -7.76 3.36
CA PHE A 179 10.38 -8.95 3.78
C PHE A 179 11.65 -9.10 2.95
N GLU A 180 12.64 -9.81 3.48
CA GLU A 180 13.85 -10.16 2.72
C GLU A 180 13.52 -11.27 1.72
N PRO A 181 13.87 -11.11 0.43
CA PRO A 181 13.65 -12.15 -0.57
C PRO A 181 14.64 -13.30 -0.39
N ALA A 182 14.23 -14.52 -0.77
CA ALA A 182 15.09 -15.71 -0.70
C ALA A 182 16.32 -15.64 -1.62
N SER A 183 16.28 -14.79 -2.63
CA SER A 183 17.36 -14.58 -3.60
C SER A 183 17.21 -13.22 -4.27
N GLN A 184 18.23 -12.80 -4.99
CA GLN A 184 18.17 -11.58 -5.79
C GLN A 184 16.97 -11.61 -6.75
N ILE A 185 16.20 -10.52 -6.77
CA ILE A 185 15.05 -10.36 -7.66
C ILE A 185 15.53 -9.93 -9.04
N THR A 186 15.43 -10.84 -9.99
CA THR A 186 15.68 -10.54 -11.40
C THR A 186 14.41 -10.14 -12.13
N VAL A 187 14.55 -9.58 -13.33
CA VAL A 187 13.40 -9.26 -14.20
C VAL A 187 12.57 -10.50 -14.50
N GLU A 188 13.24 -11.64 -14.79
CA GLU A 188 12.58 -12.92 -15.07
C GLU A 188 11.80 -13.42 -13.86
N LYS A 189 12.37 -13.30 -12.65
CA LYS A 189 11.68 -13.66 -11.41
C LYS A 189 10.43 -12.78 -11.20
N LEU A 190 10.55 -11.48 -11.40
CA LEU A 190 9.42 -10.56 -11.30
C LEU A 190 8.33 -10.90 -12.32
N MET A 191 8.72 -11.15 -13.58
CA MET A 191 7.79 -11.57 -14.64
C MET A 191 7.10 -12.89 -14.30
N SER A 192 7.79 -13.85 -13.69
CA SER A 192 7.21 -15.13 -13.28
C SER A 192 6.15 -14.93 -12.19
N VAL A 193 6.42 -14.08 -11.20
CA VAL A 193 5.46 -13.76 -10.14
C VAL A 193 4.21 -13.05 -10.70
N LEU A 194 4.40 -12.11 -11.63
CA LEU A 194 3.28 -11.39 -12.25
C LEU A 194 2.41 -12.25 -13.19
N ARG A 195 2.90 -13.39 -13.63
CA ARG A 195 2.20 -14.35 -14.50
C ARG A 195 1.67 -15.56 -13.73
N ASP A 196 1.94 -15.63 -12.43
CA ASP A 196 1.53 -16.77 -11.62
C ASP A 196 0.01 -16.83 -11.48
N HIS A 197 -0.54 -18.01 -11.64
CA HIS A 197 -1.97 -18.32 -11.53
C HIS A 197 -2.25 -19.27 -10.35
N TYR A 198 -1.42 -19.21 -9.32
CA TYR A 198 -1.44 -20.07 -8.14
C TYR A 198 -1.10 -21.54 -8.44
N GLU A 199 -0.34 -21.81 -9.51
CA GLU A 199 0.01 -23.15 -9.94
C GLU A 199 0.62 -23.99 -8.80
N GLY A 200 0.16 -25.24 -8.71
CA GLY A 200 0.60 -26.18 -7.68
C GLY A 200 0.02 -25.93 -6.30
N THR A 201 -1.02 -25.12 -6.17
CA THR A 201 -1.79 -24.89 -4.94
C THR A 201 -3.25 -25.32 -5.11
N GLU A 202 -3.99 -25.37 -4.01
CA GLU A 202 -5.45 -25.60 -4.06
C GLU A 202 -6.24 -24.48 -4.75
N TYR A 203 -5.60 -23.32 -5.01
CA TYR A 203 -6.17 -22.15 -5.68
C TYR A 203 -5.73 -22.03 -7.15
N ASP A 204 -5.16 -23.08 -7.71
CA ASP A 204 -4.67 -23.11 -9.09
C ASP A 204 -5.76 -22.73 -10.08
N ALA A 205 -5.58 -21.58 -10.74
CA ALA A 205 -6.55 -21.03 -11.69
C ALA A 205 -6.34 -21.53 -13.13
N THR A 206 -5.31 -22.35 -13.39
CA THR A 206 -5.03 -22.89 -14.72
C THR A 206 -5.97 -24.03 -15.09
N ASP A 207 -6.56 -24.72 -14.11
CA ASP A 207 -7.50 -25.85 -14.26
C ASP A 207 -8.94 -25.42 -14.57
N GLY A 208 -9.12 -24.23 -15.11
CA GLY A 208 -10.39 -23.71 -15.58
C GLY A 208 -11.49 -23.63 -14.51
N TYR A 209 -11.72 -22.44 -13.98
CA TYR A 209 -12.91 -22.07 -13.17
C TYR A 209 -13.09 -22.70 -11.79
N LYS A 210 -12.04 -23.06 -11.09
CA LYS A 210 -12.16 -23.42 -9.66
C LYS A 210 -12.41 -22.22 -8.74
N LEU A 211 -12.20 -21.00 -9.26
CA LEU A 211 -12.41 -19.74 -8.54
C LEU A 211 -13.59 -18.92 -9.08
N GLY A 212 -14.67 -19.59 -9.44
CA GLY A 212 -15.91 -18.98 -9.92
C GLY A 212 -16.66 -18.16 -8.89
#